data_7391ac2ccb7a34298de345ac3d4ab6f0
#
_entry.id   7391ac2ccb7a34298de345ac3d4ab6f0
#
_cell.length_a   1.000
_cell.length_b   1.000
_cell.length_c   1.000
_cell.angle_alpha   90.00
_cell.angle_beta   90.00
_cell.angle_gamma   90.00
#
_symmetry.space_group_name_H-M   'P 1'
#
loop_
_entity.id
_entity.type
_entity.pdbx_description
1 polymer ?
#
loop_
_entity_poly.entity_id
_entity_poly.type
_entity_poly.pdbx_seq_one_letter_code
_entity_poly.pdbx_strand_id
1 'polypeptide(L)'
;VVVPEGYSARAFYKWGDPVGIAGNMPAFKQDGSNTTIEQAAQAGMHHDGMAYFSLPLGAQNSGHGLLAMNHEYIDNGLLFKDGSANWDLNKARKGQNAMGVSIVEVKKGGSGWEVVRPSRYARRITANTPMGITGPARGHSLMKTRADSRGERVLGTMQNCANGYTPWGTYLTCEENWSDIFTNPGGNISALEKRYGIGKSEDSYRWSEVDERFNSEKNPNEPNRFGWVVEIDPFDPKSTPRKHTALGRFKHEGAK
;
A
#
# COMPACT_ATOMS: atom_id res chain seq x y z
N VAL A 1 -3.06 -24.66 9.68
CA VAL A 1 -2.95 -24.89 8.23
C VAL A 1 -2.95 -26.38 7.99
N VAL A 2 -3.84 -26.85 7.13
CA VAL A 2 -3.87 -28.24 6.67
C VAL A 2 -3.28 -28.29 5.27
N VAL A 3 -2.27 -29.14 5.07
CA VAL A 3 -1.63 -29.35 3.76
C VAL A 3 -1.74 -30.82 3.37
N PRO A 4 -1.73 -31.19 2.07
CA PRO A 4 -1.73 -32.58 1.62
C PRO A 4 -0.52 -33.34 2.15
N GLU A 5 -0.64 -34.67 2.18
CA GLU A 5 0.48 -35.56 2.54
C GLU A 5 1.68 -35.31 1.62
N GLY A 6 2.89 -35.29 2.23
CA GLY A 6 4.14 -34.97 1.50
C GLY A 6 4.43 -33.48 1.32
N TYR A 7 3.50 -32.60 1.70
CA TYR A 7 3.71 -31.14 1.64
C TYR A 7 3.95 -30.55 3.03
N SER A 8 4.65 -29.40 3.06
CA SER A 8 4.81 -28.58 4.26
C SER A 8 4.56 -27.11 3.95
N ALA A 9 4.03 -26.36 4.92
CA ALA A 9 3.81 -24.93 4.79
C ALA A 9 4.55 -24.17 5.89
N ARG A 10 5.25 -23.10 5.52
CA ARG A 10 5.96 -22.22 6.45
C ARG A 10 5.78 -20.76 6.05
N ALA A 11 5.30 -19.94 6.96
CA ALA A 11 5.32 -18.49 6.78
C ALA A 11 6.77 -17.99 6.97
N PHE A 12 7.33 -17.33 5.94
CA PHE A 12 8.71 -16.81 5.98
C PHE A 12 8.78 -15.28 5.98
N TYR A 13 7.69 -14.60 5.66
CA TYR A 13 7.55 -13.16 5.70
C TYR A 13 6.16 -12.81 6.24
N LYS A 14 6.09 -12.11 7.36
CA LYS A 14 4.86 -11.90 8.11
C LYS A 14 4.64 -10.42 8.37
N TRP A 15 3.40 -10.00 8.61
CA TRP A 15 3.13 -8.66 9.15
C TRP A 15 4.05 -8.35 10.34
N GLY A 16 4.60 -7.14 10.34
CA GLY A 16 5.51 -6.67 11.37
C GLY A 16 6.96 -7.10 11.20
N ASP A 17 7.27 -8.05 10.32
CA ASP A 17 8.66 -8.37 9.98
C ASP A 17 9.34 -7.15 9.34
N PRO A 18 10.59 -6.78 9.70
CA PRO A 18 11.30 -5.71 9.04
C PRO A 18 11.53 -6.03 7.57
N VAL A 19 11.33 -5.05 6.68
CA VAL A 19 11.56 -5.26 5.24
C VAL A 19 13.04 -5.35 4.86
N GLY A 20 13.94 -4.93 5.74
CA GLY A 20 15.38 -5.02 5.54
C GLY A 20 16.06 -3.71 5.14
N ILE A 21 15.48 -2.56 5.46
CA ILE A 21 16.11 -1.24 5.25
C ILE A 21 17.30 -1.11 6.20
N ALA A 22 18.50 -0.89 5.66
CA ALA A 22 19.71 -0.75 6.46
C ALA A 22 19.58 0.35 7.51
N GLY A 23 19.91 0.03 8.76
CA GLY A 23 19.80 0.96 9.89
C GLY A 23 18.37 1.19 10.40
N ASN A 24 17.35 0.55 9.78
CA ASN A 24 15.95 0.69 10.19
C ASN A 24 15.23 -0.68 10.09
N MET A 25 15.49 -1.55 11.05
CA MET A 25 14.92 -2.91 11.11
C MET A 25 14.25 -3.16 12.48
N PRO A 26 13.12 -2.48 12.77
CA PRO A 26 12.42 -2.60 14.03
C PRO A 26 11.85 -4.01 14.22
N ALA A 27 12.01 -4.57 15.40
CA ALA A 27 11.42 -5.86 15.75
C ALA A 27 9.90 -5.75 15.89
N PHE A 28 9.20 -6.82 15.55
CA PHE A 28 7.76 -6.91 15.80
C PHE A 28 7.46 -7.03 17.29
N LYS A 29 6.45 -6.29 17.75
CA LYS A 29 5.95 -6.31 19.13
C LYS A 29 4.52 -6.83 19.12
N GLN A 30 4.31 -8.01 19.72
CA GLN A 30 3.01 -8.71 19.70
C GLN A 30 1.89 -7.98 20.44
N ASP A 31 2.23 -7.04 21.30
CA ASP A 31 1.26 -6.22 22.06
C ASP A 31 0.73 -5.01 21.29
N GLY A 32 1.07 -4.89 20.01
CA GLY A 32 0.66 -3.75 19.18
C GLY A 32 1.37 -2.43 19.50
N SER A 33 2.46 -2.46 20.30
CA SER A 33 3.18 -1.25 20.74
C SER A 33 4.21 -0.72 19.73
N ASN A 34 4.37 -1.35 18.55
CA ASN A 34 5.17 -0.74 17.50
C ASN A 34 4.63 0.65 17.14
N THR A 35 5.54 1.59 17.01
CA THR A 35 5.21 2.97 16.66
C THR A 35 4.83 3.12 15.18
N THR A 36 4.25 4.26 14.83
CA THR A 36 3.98 4.65 13.43
C THR A 36 5.25 4.59 12.56
N ILE A 37 6.40 5.04 13.10
CA ILE A 37 7.68 5.04 12.38
C ILE A 37 8.21 3.61 12.20
N GLU A 38 8.09 2.77 13.22
CA GLU A 38 8.48 1.36 13.13
C GLU A 38 7.63 0.63 12.08
N GLN A 39 6.30 0.83 12.08
CA GLN A 39 5.41 0.21 11.08
C GLN A 39 5.75 0.61 9.65
N ALA A 40 6.25 1.83 9.43
CA ALA A 40 6.69 2.29 8.10
C ALA A 40 7.92 1.53 7.56
N ALA A 41 8.64 0.78 8.39
CA ALA A 41 9.79 -0.05 8.00
C ALA A 41 9.51 -1.56 8.12
N GLN A 42 8.28 -1.92 8.49
CA GLN A 42 7.84 -3.32 8.63
C GLN A 42 6.89 -3.72 7.50
N ALA A 43 6.74 -5.02 7.28
CA ALA A 43 5.67 -5.59 6.47
C ALA A 43 4.31 -5.06 6.93
N GLY A 44 3.46 -4.73 5.99
CA GLY A 44 2.07 -4.34 6.26
C GLY A 44 1.19 -5.54 6.59
N MET A 45 -0.09 -5.26 6.80
CA MET A 45 -1.09 -6.28 7.12
C MET A 45 -1.73 -6.84 5.83
N HIS A 46 -2.36 -7.99 5.96
CA HIS A 46 -3.16 -8.63 4.91
C HIS A 46 -2.43 -8.65 3.56
N HIS A 47 -1.45 -9.57 3.48
CA HIS A 47 -0.69 -9.80 2.26
C HIS A 47 -1.62 -10.31 1.16
N ASP A 48 -1.56 -9.66 0.00
CA ASP A 48 -2.38 -9.99 -1.15
C ASP A 48 -1.52 -10.15 -2.41
N GLY A 49 -1.82 -9.48 -3.50
CA GLY A 49 -1.11 -9.62 -4.76
C GLY A 49 0.40 -9.54 -4.61
N MET A 50 1.11 -10.46 -5.26
CA MET A 50 2.56 -10.52 -5.20
C MET A 50 3.17 -10.95 -6.53
N ALA A 51 4.39 -10.47 -6.80
CA ALA A 51 5.17 -10.89 -7.96
C ALA A 51 6.65 -11.04 -7.60
N TYR A 52 7.27 -12.03 -8.22
CA TYR A 52 8.69 -12.32 -8.10
C TYR A 52 9.47 -11.76 -9.29
N PHE A 53 10.56 -11.08 -9.01
CA PHE A 53 11.49 -10.52 -10.00
C PHE A 53 12.88 -11.09 -9.80
N SER A 54 13.39 -11.85 -10.77
CA SER A 54 14.71 -12.48 -10.68
C SER A 54 15.83 -11.47 -10.52
N LEU A 55 16.85 -11.82 -9.75
CA LEU A 55 18.11 -11.06 -9.68
C LEU A 55 19.24 -11.84 -10.37
N PRO A 56 20.06 -11.13 -11.21
CA PRO A 56 19.85 -9.74 -11.68
C PRO A 56 18.63 -9.61 -12.60
N LEU A 57 18.21 -8.37 -12.89
CA LEU A 57 17.11 -8.10 -13.83
C LEU A 57 17.34 -8.81 -15.16
N GLY A 58 16.30 -9.50 -15.66
CA GLY A 58 16.34 -10.27 -16.90
C GLY A 58 16.95 -11.68 -16.76
N ALA A 59 17.47 -12.05 -15.61
CA ALA A 59 17.93 -13.41 -15.36
C ALA A 59 16.74 -14.38 -15.20
N GLN A 60 16.99 -15.66 -15.49
CA GLN A 60 16.04 -16.75 -15.17
C GLN A 60 16.43 -17.42 -13.84
N ASN A 61 16.62 -16.63 -12.80
CA ASN A 61 17.01 -17.11 -11.49
C ASN A 61 15.78 -17.36 -10.61
N SER A 62 15.44 -18.61 -10.37
CA SER A 62 14.31 -19.00 -9.51
C SER A 62 14.67 -19.16 -8.04
N GLY A 63 15.91 -18.87 -7.65
CA GLY A 63 16.40 -19.04 -6.28
C GLY A 63 16.82 -17.76 -5.57
N HIS A 64 16.87 -16.62 -6.28
CA HIS A 64 17.24 -15.32 -5.73
C HIS A 64 16.59 -14.19 -6.51
N GLY A 65 15.87 -13.33 -5.85
CA GLY A 65 15.14 -12.25 -6.50
C GLY A 65 14.52 -11.26 -5.52
N LEU A 66 13.65 -10.43 -6.06
CA LEU A 66 12.83 -9.50 -5.30
C LEU A 66 11.40 -10.00 -5.27
N LEU A 67 10.75 -9.89 -4.13
CA LEU A 67 9.32 -10.14 -3.97
C LEU A 67 8.65 -8.79 -3.71
N ALA A 68 7.82 -8.34 -4.65
CA ALA A 68 6.89 -7.25 -4.45
C ALA A 68 5.57 -7.81 -3.92
N MET A 69 5.02 -7.21 -2.86
CA MET A 69 3.85 -7.74 -2.17
C MET A 69 2.95 -6.62 -1.69
N ASN A 70 1.67 -6.71 -2.01
CA ASN A 70 0.63 -5.82 -1.52
C ASN A 70 0.30 -6.08 -0.04
N HIS A 71 -0.09 -5.03 0.64
CA HIS A 71 -0.67 -5.02 1.98
C HIS A 71 -2.00 -4.26 1.88
N GLU A 72 -3.09 -5.00 1.78
CA GLU A 72 -4.36 -4.48 1.31
C GLU A 72 -5.05 -3.60 2.34
N TYR A 73 -5.41 -4.15 3.49
CA TYR A 73 -6.20 -3.47 4.52
C TYR A 73 -5.60 -3.67 5.93
N ILE A 74 -6.26 -3.16 6.95
CA ILE A 74 -5.82 -3.27 8.35
C ILE A 74 -6.91 -3.84 9.24
N ASP A 75 -6.47 -4.46 10.34
CA ASP A 75 -7.30 -4.84 11.46
C ASP A 75 -6.85 -4.05 12.70
N ASN A 76 -7.70 -3.11 13.13
CA ASN A 76 -7.41 -2.27 14.28
C ASN A 76 -7.30 -3.07 15.57
N GLY A 77 -8.02 -4.21 15.68
CA GLY A 77 -7.97 -5.09 16.85
C GLY A 77 -6.62 -5.79 17.02
N LEU A 78 -5.89 -5.99 15.90
CA LEU A 78 -4.53 -6.55 15.92
C LEU A 78 -3.46 -5.46 15.94
N LEU A 79 -3.71 -4.34 15.24
CA LEU A 79 -2.72 -3.27 15.07
C LEU A 79 -2.49 -2.46 16.35
N PHE A 80 -3.50 -2.35 17.22
CA PHE A 80 -3.47 -1.56 18.45
C PHE A 80 -3.90 -2.37 19.66
N LYS A 81 -3.22 -2.17 20.78
CA LYS A 81 -3.52 -2.84 22.05
C LYS A 81 -4.97 -2.64 22.51
N ASP A 82 -5.55 -1.47 22.25
CA ASP A 82 -6.90 -1.06 22.62
C ASP A 82 -7.87 -1.00 21.42
N GLY A 83 -7.48 -1.59 20.29
CA GLY A 83 -8.27 -1.56 19.06
C GLY A 83 -8.60 -0.15 18.61
N SER A 84 -9.87 0.10 18.28
CA SER A 84 -10.34 1.41 17.83
C SER A 84 -10.68 2.38 18.97
N ALA A 85 -10.44 2.03 20.26
CA ALA A 85 -10.60 2.96 21.37
C ALA A 85 -9.54 4.07 21.32
N ASN A 86 -9.83 5.22 21.96
CA ASN A 86 -8.92 6.37 22.02
C ASN A 86 -8.31 6.73 20.64
N TRP A 87 -9.20 6.85 19.63
CA TRP A 87 -8.80 7.07 18.24
C TRP A 87 -8.14 8.45 18.08
N ASP A 88 -6.96 8.46 17.48
CA ASP A 88 -6.16 9.67 17.24
C ASP A 88 -5.41 9.62 15.90
N LEU A 89 -4.73 10.71 15.57
CA LEU A 89 -3.95 10.83 14.35
C LEU A 89 -2.78 9.84 14.29
N ASN A 90 -2.17 9.46 15.43
CA ASN A 90 -1.07 8.50 15.44
C ASN A 90 -1.56 7.10 15.06
N LYS A 91 -2.74 6.70 15.56
CA LYS A 91 -3.38 5.44 15.15
C LYS A 91 -3.72 5.44 13.66
N ALA A 92 -4.34 6.51 13.17
CA ALA A 92 -4.62 6.65 11.74
C ALA A 92 -3.32 6.56 10.91
N ARG A 93 -2.26 7.25 11.28
CA ARG A 93 -0.95 7.21 10.60
C ARG A 93 -0.30 5.83 10.65
N LYS A 94 -0.41 5.12 11.77
CA LYS A 94 0.10 3.74 11.86
C LYS A 94 -0.69 2.81 10.94
N GLY A 95 -2.01 2.94 10.89
CA GLY A 95 -2.85 2.22 9.93
C GLY A 95 -2.47 2.51 8.47
N GLN A 96 -2.27 3.78 8.12
CA GLN A 96 -1.79 4.21 6.80
C GLN A 96 -0.43 3.60 6.44
N ASN A 97 0.45 3.39 7.43
CA ASN A 97 1.75 2.75 7.23
C ASN A 97 1.68 1.21 7.20
N ALA A 98 0.58 0.62 7.64
CA ALA A 98 0.36 -0.82 7.58
C ALA A 98 -0.24 -1.30 6.25
N MET A 99 -0.67 -0.37 5.37
CA MET A 99 -1.12 -0.65 3.99
C MET A 99 -0.02 -0.37 2.95
N GLY A 100 -0.31 -0.67 1.70
CA GLY A 100 0.51 -0.34 0.53
C GLY A 100 1.32 -1.52 0.01
N VAL A 101 2.61 -1.34 -0.26
CA VAL A 101 3.47 -2.36 -0.89
C VAL A 101 4.80 -2.48 -0.16
N SER A 102 5.33 -3.70 -0.05
CA SER A 102 6.73 -3.93 0.29
C SER A 102 7.50 -4.54 -0.87
N ILE A 103 8.77 -4.16 -1.02
CA ILE A 103 9.76 -4.83 -1.85
C ILE A 103 10.79 -5.43 -0.91
N VAL A 104 10.95 -6.75 -0.97
CA VAL A 104 11.94 -7.47 -0.17
C VAL A 104 12.81 -8.34 -1.07
N GLU A 105 14.08 -8.42 -0.76
CA GLU A 105 14.98 -9.37 -1.40
C GLU A 105 14.81 -10.74 -0.74
N VAL A 106 14.62 -11.77 -1.56
CA VAL A 106 14.38 -13.14 -1.11
C VAL A 106 15.38 -14.09 -1.75
N LYS A 107 15.82 -15.07 -0.97
CA LYS A 107 16.75 -16.11 -1.41
C LYS A 107 16.28 -17.48 -0.92
N LYS A 108 16.43 -18.47 -1.78
CA LYS A 108 16.16 -19.86 -1.44
C LYS A 108 17.40 -20.46 -0.75
N GLY A 109 17.25 -20.87 0.50
CA GLY A 109 18.26 -21.57 1.27
C GLY A 109 17.88 -23.04 1.54
N GLY A 110 18.65 -23.73 2.37
CA GLY A 110 18.40 -25.14 2.70
C GLY A 110 17.07 -25.39 3.43
N SER A 111 16.58 -24.39 4.18
CA SER A 111 15.30 -24.45 4.91
C SER A 111 14.11 -23.82 4.14
N GLY A 112 14.30 -23.46 2.87
CA GLY A 112 13.29 -22.81 2.03
C GLY A 112 13.60 -21.34 1.77
N TRP A 113 12.57 -20.53 1.49
CA TRP A 113 12.73 -19.11 1.20
C TRP A 113 13.00 -18.29 2.45
N GLU A 114 13.88 -17.30 2.34
CA GLU A 114 14.27 -16.38 3.40
C GLU A 114 14.35 -14.95 2.85
N VAL A 115 14.01 -13.97 3.69
CA VAL A 115 14.19 -12.54 3.37
C VAL A 115 15.63 -12.15 3.71
N VAL A 116 16.33 -11.58 2.74
CA VAL A 116 17.69 -11.03 2.91
C VAL A 116 17.61 -9.70 3.64
N ARG A 117 18.28 -9.61 4.79
CA ARG A 117 18.29 -8.39 5.63
C ARG A 117 19.70 -8.10 6.15
N PRO A 118 20.24 -6.88 5.98
CA PRO A 118 19.68 -5.79 5.18
C PRO A 118 19.79 -6.03 3.67
N SER A 119 18.96 -5.31 2.88
CA SER A 119 19.05 -5.33 1.43
C SER A 119 19.00 -3.91 0.86
N ARG A 120 19.81 -3.65 -0.16
CA ARG A 120 19.78 -2.37 -0.89
C ARG A 120 18.47 -2.14 -1.65
N TYR A 121 17.70 -3.18 -1.90
CA TYR A 121 16.42 -3.14 -2.60
C TYR A 121 15.23 -2.99 -1.66
N ALA A 122 15.44 -3.19 -0.34
CA ALA A 122 14.37 -3.15 0.63
C ALA A 122 13.64 -1.81 0.63
N ARG A 123 12.30 -1.85 0.48
CA ARG A 123 11.49 -0.66 0.37
C ARG A 123 10.08 -0.89 0.92
N ARG A 124 9.57 0.13 1.62
CA ARG A 124 8.13 0.26 1.94
C ARG A 124 7.53 1.41 1.16
N ILE A 125 6.37 1.15 0.60
CA ILE A 125 5.49 2.11 -0.04
C ILE A 125 4.18 2.06 0.74
N THR A 126 3.75 3.20 1.27
CA THR A 126 2.61 3.30 2.19
C THR A 126 1.63 4.35 1.68
N ALA A 127 0.50 4.52 2.37
CA ALA A 127 -0.46 5.60 2.10
C ALA A 127 0.15 7.02 2.21
N ASN A 128 1.39 7.14 2.70
CA ASN A 128 2.10 8.41 2.85
C ASN A 128 3.31 8.58 1.91
N THR A 129 3.58 7.61 1.03
CA THR A 129 4.70 7.69 0.09
C THR A 129 4.38 8.65 -1.07
N PRO A 130 5.24 9.63 -1.38
CA PRO A 130 5.03 10.51 -2.53
C PRO A 130 5.02 9.76 -3.87
N MET A 131 4.05 10.08 -4.73
CA MET A 131 3.86 9.47 -6.05
C MET A 131 3.60 10.52 -7.11
N GLY A 132 4.00 10.22 -8.36
CA GLY A 132 3.65 11.01 -9.53
C GLY A 132 2.33 10.54 -10.15
N ILE A 133 1.58 11.47 -10.72
CA ILE A 133 0.39 11.20 -11.53
C ILE A 133 0.80 11.33 -13.00
N THR A 134 0.42 10.36 -13.84
CA THR A 134 0.71 10.33 -15.27
C THR A 134 -0.57 10.14 -16.08
N GLY A 135 -0.49 10.34 -17.40
CA GLY A 135 -1.61 10.13 -18.30
C GLY A 135 -2.58 11.34 -18.37
N PRO A 136 -3.75 11.17 -19.01
CA PRO A 136 -4.62 12.26 -19.42
C PRO A 136 -5.24 13.07 -18.27
N ALA A 137 -5.37 12.51 -17.06
CA ALA A 137 -5.92 13.24 -15.92
C ALA A 137 -4.86 14.07 -15.17
N ARG A 138 -3.56 13.91 -15.46
CA ARG A 138 -2.50 14.71 -14.82
C ARG A 138 -2.74 16.20 -15.05
N GLY A 139 -2.79 16.95 -13.95
CA GLY A 139 -3.02 18.41 -13.99
C GLY A 139 -4.46 18.84 -14.21
N HIS A 140 -5.40 17.92 -14.41
CA HIS A 140 -6.81 18.25 -14.53
C HIS A 140 -7.34 18.94 -13.26
N SER A 141 -8.32 19.84 -13.38
CA SER A 141 -8.86 20.61 -12.25
C SER A 141 -9.33 19.72 -11.10
N LEU A 142 -9.96 18.58 -11.39
CA LEU A 142 -10.42 17.59 -10.40
C LEU A 142 -9.28 16.82 -9.70
N MET A 143 -8.04 16.93 -10.17
CA MET A 143 -6.86 16.34 -9.53
C MET A 143 -6.13 17.34 -8.62
N LYS A 144 -6.49 18.63 -8.67
CA LYS A 144 -5.84 19.68 -7.88
C LYS A 144 -6.40 19.73 -6.47
N THR A 145 -5.50 19.82 -5.49
CA THR A 145 -5.84 19.99 -4.09
C THR A 145 -5.08 21.17 -3.50
N ARG A 146 -5.40 21.56 -2.26
CA ARG A 146 -4.62 22.59 -1.55
C ARG A 146 -3.16 22.17 -1.36
N ALA A 147 -2.92 20.87 -1.16
CA ALA A 147 -1.56 20.32 -0.99
C ALA A 147 -0.81 20.16 -2.33
N ASP A 148 -1.52 20.07 -3.45
CA ASP A 148 -0.96 19.97 -4.80
C ASP A 148 -1.81 20.77 -5.80
N SER A 149 -1.49 22.04 -5.92
CA SER A 149 -2.20 22.97 -6.82
C SER A 149 -2.00 22.67 -8.31
N ARG A 150 -1.03 21.82 -8.67
CA ARG A 150 -0.79 21.40 -10.05
C ARG A 150 -1.54 20.12 -10.43
N GLY A 151 -1.95 19.30 -9.45
CA GLY A 151 -2.63 18.03 -9.70
C GLY A 151 -1.72 16.97 -10.34
N GLU A 152 -0.46 16.95 -9.97
CA GLU A 152 0.59 16.10 -10.56
C GLU A 152 1.17 15.09 -9.59
N ARG A 153 0.94 15.26 -8.28
CA ARG A 153 1.50 14.44 -7.21
C ARG A 153 0.42 14.05 -6.21
N VAL A 154 0.60 12.92 -5.57
CA VAL A 154 -0.28 12.43 -4.51
C VAL A 154 0.55 11.69 -3.47
N LEU A 155 0.08 11.63 -2.24
CA LEU A 155 0.64 10.73 -1.25
C LEU A 155 -0.08 9.38 -1.34
N GLY A 156 0.70 8.35 -1.48
CA GLY A 156 0.32 6.97 -1.27
C GLY A 156 -0.56 6.31 -2.28
N THR A 157 -0.58 5.06 -2.03
CA THR A 157 -1.49 4.05 -2.50
C THR A 157 -2.03 3.28 -1.29
N MET A 158 -3.21 2.75 -1.41
CA MET A 158 -3.91 2.04 -0.34
C MET A 158 -4.97 1.12 -0.92
N GLN A 159 -5.44 0.16 -0.14
CA GLN A 159 -6.39 -0.86 -0.57
C GLN A 159 -5.89 -1.59 -1.83
N ASN A 160 -4.61 -1.98 -1.77
CA ASN A 160 -3.93 -2.63 -2.86
C ASN A 160 -4.25 -4.12 -2.86
N CYS A 161 -5.16 -4.53 -3.75
CA CYS A 161 -5.60 -5.92 -3.90
C CYS A 161 -4.65 -6.71 -4.80
N ALA A 162 -5.09 -7.20 -5.95
CA ALA A 162 -4.24 -7.96 -6.84
C ALA A 162 -3.20 -7.08 -7.57
N ASN A 163 -2.42 -7.69 -8.41
CA ASN A 163 -1.28 -7.07 -9.07
C ASN A 163 -1.15 -7.47 -10.54
N GLY A 164 -0.20 -6.88 -11.19
CA GLY A 164 0.39 -7.30 -12.43
C GLY A 164 1.87 -6.95 -12.47
N TYR A 165 2.49 -7.19 -13.60
CA TYR A 165 3.86 -6.77 -13.88
C TYR A 165 4.03 -6.49 -15.38
N THR A 166 4.94 -5.58 -15.68
CA THR A 166 5.20 -5.19 -17.05
C THR A 166 6.29 -6.05 -17.69
N PRO A 167 6.32 -6.14 -19.02
CA PRO A 167 7.41 -6.84 -19.74
C PRO A 167 8.80 -6.24 -19.49
N TRP A 168 8.87 -4.98 -19.08
CA TRP A 168 10.13 -4.30 -18.74
C TRP A 168 10.55 -4.42 -17.27
N GLY A 169 9.81 -5.21 -16.46
CA GLY A 169 10.23 -5.59 -15.12
C GLY A 169 9.75 -4.67 -14.00
N THR A 170 8.68 -3.90 -14.19
CA THR A 170 8.05 -3.14 -13.10
C THR A 170 6.82 -3.86 -12.53
N TYR A 171 6.53 -3.59 -11.26
CA TYR A 171 5.37 -4.09 -10.54
C TYR A 171 4.19 -3.14 -10.71
N LEU A 172 3.01 -3.70 -10.97
CA LEU A 172 1.75 -2.97 -11.01
C LEU A 172 0.91 -3.37 -9.80
N THR A 173 0.53 -2.40 -8.97
CA THR A 173 -0.41 -2.61 -7.87
C THR A 173 -1.72 -1.88 -8.13
N CYS A 174 -2.82 -2.45 -7.68
CA CYS A 174 -4.16 -2.03 -8.04
C CYS A 174 -4.93 -1.51 -6.83
N GLU A 175 -5.43 -0.28 -6.92
CA GLU A 175 -6.25 0.35 -5.88
C GLU A 175 -7.71 -0.09 -6.06
N GLU A 176 -8.18 -1.03 -5.24
CA GLU A 176 -9.53 -1.58 -5.35
C GLU A 176 -10.54 -0.81 -4.49
N ASN A 177 -10.52 -1.00 -3.17
CA ASN A 177 -11.52 -0.46 -2.24
C ASN A 177 -11.16 0.93 -1.69
N TRP A 178 -10.39 1.69 -2.44
CA TRP A 178 -9.87 3.01 -2.06
C TRP A 178 -10.97 3.99 -1.61
N SER A 179 -12.21 3.85 -2.10
CA SER A 179 -13.32 4.72 -1.73
C SER A 179 -13.75 4.58 -0.27
N ASP A 180 -13.53 3.42 0.32
CA ASP A 180 -14.01 3.06 1.65
C ASP A 180 -13.25 3.77 2.78
N ILE A 181 -12.19 4.48 2.43
CA ILE A 181 -11.36 5.27 3.36
C ILE A 181 -11.83 6.73 3.46
N PHE A 182 -12.63 7.18 2.49
CA PHE A 182 -13.10 8.56 2.42
C PHE A 182 -14.53 8.71 2.94
N THR A 183 -14.78 9.80 3.65
CA THR A 183 -16.16 10.19 4.03
C THR A 183 -16.43 11.65 3.73
N ASN A 184 -17.71 11.98 3.58
CA ASN A 184 -18.23 13.35 3.45
C ASN A 184 -19.23 13.61 4.59
N PRO A 185 -18.78 13.98 5.81
CA PRO A 185 -19.64 14.13 6.97
C PRO A 185 -20.74 15.19 6.79
N GLY A 186 -20.49 16.26 6.03
CA GLY A 186 -21.49 17.29 5.72
C GLY A 186 -22.63 16.82 4.85
N GLY A 187 -22.40 15.71 4.11
CA GLY A 187 -23.44 15.05 3.32
C GLY A 187 -23.84 15.73 2.03
N ASN A 188 -23.09 16.71 1.59
CA ASN A 188 -23.21 17.26 0.24
C ASN A 188 -22.43 16.37 -0.74
N ILE A 189 -22.99 15.16 -0.98
CA ILE A 189 -22.35 14.11 -1.76
C ILE A 189 -22.41 14.44 -3.26
N SER A 190 -21.26 14.63 -3.88
CA SER A 190 -21.15 14.86 -5.34
C SER A 190 -21.55 13.61 -6.13
N ALA A 191 -21.83 13.78 -7.42
CA ALA A 191 -22.13 12.66 -8.32
C ALA A 191 -20.96 11.65 -8.41
N LEU A 192 -19.71 12.11 -8.35
CA LEU A 192 -18.53 11.26 -8.35
C LEU A 192 -18.39 10.47 -7.04
N GLU A 193 -18.59 11.11 -5.89
CA GLU A 193 -18.59 10.43 -4.60
C GLU A 193 -19.68 9.37 -4.52
N LYS A 194 -20.92 9.72 -4.92
CA LYS A 194 -22.04 8.79 -4.97
C LYS A 194 -21.75 7.58 -5.87
N ARG A 195 -21.13 7.80 -7.04
CA ARG A 195 -20.75 6.73 -7.97
C ARG A 195 -19.85 5.69 -7.32
N TYR A 196 -18.94 6.10 -6.43
CA TYR A 196 -17.96 5.23 -5.77
C TYR A 196 -18.36 4.82 -4.34
N GLY A 197 -19.53 5.22 -3.88
CA GLY A 197 -20.06 4.83 -2.58
C GLY A 197 -19.52 5.64 -1.40
N ILE A 198 -18.85 6.78 -1.64
CA ILE A 198 -18.42 7.67 -0.55
C ILE A 198 -19.65 8.32 0.06
N GLY A 199 -19.86 8.10 1.36
CA GLY A 199 -21.04 8.54 2.12
C GLY A 199 -20.74 9.49 3.27
N LYS A 200 -21.76 9.76 4.08
CA LYS A 200 -21.65 10.63 5.27
C LYS A 200 -20.93 10.00 6.44
N SER A 201 -21.23 8.74 6.67
CA SER A 201 -20.68 7.98 7.78
C SER A 201 -19.51 7.15 7.32
N GLU A 202 -18.65 6.92 8.30
CA GLU A 202 -17.46 6.21 8.13
C GLU A 202 -17.63 4.74 8.15
N ASP A 203 -16.72 4.23 7.63
CA ASP A 203 -16.17 2.95 7.55
C ASP A 203 -15.43 2.54 8.84
N SER A 204 -14.80 1.39 8.78
CA SER A 204 -14.02 0.84 9.88
C SER A 204 -12.69 1.55 10.13
N TYR A 205 -12.24 2.41 9.21
CA TYR A 205 -10.91 3.04 9.28
C TYR A 205 -10.88 4.30 10.13
N ARG A 206 -11.96 5.10 10.14
CA ARG A 206 -12.10 6.33 10.92
C ARG A 206 -11.00 7.39 10.65
N TRP A 207 -10.31 7.30 9.51
CA TRP A 207 -9.20 8.22 9.23
C TRP A 207 -9.69 9.65 9.00
N SER A 208 -10.87 9.82 8.40
CA SER A 208 -11.47 11.13 8.14
C SER A 208 -11.78 11.94 9.41
N GLU A 209 -11.92 11.26 10.56
CA GLU A 209 -12.17 11.93 11.85
C GLU A 209 -10.97 12.73 12.35
N VAL A 210 -9.74 12.26 12.04
CA VAL A 210 -8.49 12.78 12.62
C VAL A 210 -7.49 13.25 11.57
N ASP A 211 -7.70 12.91 10.29
CA ASP A 211 -6.87 13.32 9.16
C ASP A 211 -7.76 13.93 8.08
N GLU A 212 -7.75 15.26 7.98
CA GLU A 212 -8.60 16.00 7.03
C GLU A 212 -8.42 15.58 5.57
N ARG A 213 -7.30 14.93 5.24
CA ARG A 213 -7.03 14.40 3.91
C ARG A 213 -8.13 13.45 3.44
N PHE A 214 -8.67 12.63 4.34
CA PHE A 214 -9.69 11.62 4.05
C PHE A 214 -11.12 12.13 4.22
N ASN A 215 -11.28 13.38 4.64
CA ASN A 215 -12.55 14.08 4.69
C ASN A 215 -12.80 14.80 3.36
N SER A 216 -13.67 14.23 2.53
CA SER A 216 -13.92 14.77 1.18
C SER A 216 -14.79 16.03 1.16
N GLU A 217 -15.48 16.37 2.25
CA GLU A 217 -16.10 17.68 2.39
C GLU A 217 -15.04 18.80 2.42
N LYS A 218 -13.94 18.57 3.15
CA LYS A 218 -12.82 19.52 3.27
C LYS A 218 -11.84 19.45 2.11
N ASN A 219 -11.67 18.26 1.52
CA ASN A 219 -10.74 17.97 0.43
C ASN A 219 -11.45 17.23 -0.72
N PRO A 220 -12.38 17.90 -1.45
CA PRO A 220 -13.30 17.24 -2.39
C PRO A 220 -12.61 16.56 -3.57
N ASN A 221 -11.40 16.97 -3.93
CA ASN A 221 -10.64 16.38 -5.03
C ASN A 221 -9.66 15.28 -4.57
N GLU A 222 -9.43 15.08 -3.28
CA GLU A 222 -8.50 14.06 -2.83
C GLU A 222 -8.94 12.64 -3.22
N PRO A 223 -10.23 12.24 -3.11
CA PRO A 223 -10.67 10.93 -3.58
C PRO A 223 -10.40 10.66 -5.07
N ASN A 224 -10.40 11.71 -5.93
CA ASN A 224 -10.16 11.56 -7.36
C ASN A 224 -8.74 11.10 -7.70
N ARG A 225 -7.83 11.19 -6.77
CA ARG A 225 -6.42 10.84 -6.90
C ARG A 225 -6.15 9.35 -6.60
N PHE A 226 -7.23 8.57 -6.35
CA PHE A 226 -7.23 7.13 -6.05
C PHE A 226 -8.15 6.37 -7.00
N GLY A 227 -7.98 5.04 -7.03
CA GLY A 227 -8.65 4.17 -7.98
C GLY A 227 -7.86 3.99 -9.27
N TRP A 228 -6.55 4.01 -9.17
CA TRP A 228 -5.63 3.90 -10.29
C TRP A 228 -4.74 2.66 -10.18
N VAL A 229 -4.16 2.24 -11.28
CA VAL A 229 -3.03 1.31 -11.27
C VAL A 229 -1.76 2.10 -10.98
N VAL A 230 -0.94 1.59 -10.07
CA VAL A 230 0.32 2.21 -9.64
C VAL A 230 1.49 1.36 -10.08
N GLU A 231 2.41 1.95 -10.86
CA GLU A 231 3.65 1.31 -11.29
C GLU A 231 4.78 1.61 -10.32
N ILE A 232 5.52 0.56 -9.95
CA ILE A 232 6.65 0.59 -9.01
C ILE A 232 7.83 -0.15 -9.65
N ASP A 233 8.99 0.47 -9.69
CA ASP A 233 10.23 -0.20 -10.04
C ASP A 233 10.77 -0.95 -8.79
N PRO A 234 10.80 -2.29 -8.78
CA PRO A 234 11.30 -3.05 -7.65
C PRO A 234 12.82 -3.05 -7.53
N PHE A 235 13.55 -2.68 -8.60
CA PHE A 235 15.00 -2.68 -8.63
C PHE A 235 15.62 -1.35 -8.19
N ASP A 236 14.84 -0.24 -8.26
CA ASP A 236 15.28 1.08 -7.80
C ASP A 236 14.43 1.59 -6.63
N PRO A 237 14.90 1.42 -5.38
CA PRO A 237 14.17 1.89 -4.20
C PRO A 237 14.05 3.41 -4.10
N LYS A 238 14.80 4.18 -4.91
CA LYS A 238 14.74 5.64 -4.96
C LYS A 238 13.78 6.16 -6.04
N SER A 239 13.30 5.30 -6.93
CA SER A 239 12.34 5.68 -7.96
C SER A 239 11.05 6.23 -7.36
N THR A 240 10.39 7.17 -8.03
CA THR A 240 9.07 7.65 -7.62
C THR A 240 7.99 6.78 -8.26
N PRO A 241 7.11 6.11 -7.48
CA PRO A 241 5.98 5.37 -8.02
C PRO A 241 5.05 6.25 -8.83
N ARG A 242 4.36 5.69 -9.82
CA ARG A 242 3.52 6.44 -10.76
C ARG A 242 2.12 5.87 -10.84
N LYS A 243 1.11 6.74 -10.68
CA LYS A 243 -0.30 6.40 -10.93
C LYS A 243 -0.64 6.63 -12.39
N HIS A 244 -1.15 5.60 -13.08
CA HIS A 244 -1.44 5.62 -14.52
C HIS A 244 -2.91 5.92 -14.78
N THR A 245 -3.25 7.18 -15.05
CA THR A 245 -4.64 7.58 -15.31
C THR A 245 -5.15 7.17 -16.70
N ALA A 246 -4.26 6.79 -17.62
CA ALA A 246 -4.64 6.25 -18.92
C ALA A 246 -5.32 4.88 -18.85
N LEU A 247 -5.13 4.13 -17.75
CA LEU A 247 -5.75 2.82 -17.54
C LEU A 247 -7.19 2.90 -17.00
N GLY A 248 -7.73 4.11 -16.85
CA GLY A 248 -9.07 4.33 -16.32
C GLY A 248 -9.11 4.38 -14.79
N ARG A 249 -10.23 4.89 -14.24
CA ARG A 249 -10.48 4.99 -12.80
C ARG A 249 -11.68 4.14 -12.41
N PHE A 250 -11.43 3.13 -11.61
CA PHE A 250 -12.46 2.23 -11.04
C PHE A 250 -11.84 1.44 -9.87
N LYS A 251 -12.59 0.51 -9.28
CA LYS A 251 -12.04 -0.42 -8.29
C LYS A 251 -11.22 -1.47 -9.03
N HIS A 252 -9.91 -1.20 -9.17
CA HIS A 252 -9.00 -2.12 -9.85
C HIS A 252 -8.64 -3.28 -8.93
N GLU A 253 -9.02 -4.49 -9.31
CA GLU A 253 -8.57 -5.68 -8.61
C GLU A 253 -7.21 -6.14 -9.15
N GLY A 254 -7.06 -6.32 -10.45
CA GLY A 254 -5.81 -6.73 -11.08
C GLY A 254 -5.44 -5.94 -12.33
N ALA A 255 -4.17 -6.10 -12.79
CA ALA A 255 -3.61 -5.46 -13.99
C ALA A 255 -2.76 -6.47 -14.78
N LYS A 256 -3.41 -7.37 -15.52
CA LYS A 256 -2.77 -8.39 -16.38
C LYS A 256 -2.88 -8.07 -17.85
#